data_2cdae9d08534131b1404299df2d24310
#
_entry.id   2cdae9d08534131b1404299df2d24310
#
_cell.length_a   1.000
_cell.length_b   1.000
_cell.length_c   1.000
_cell.angle_alpha   90.00
_cell.angle_beta   90.00
_cell.angle_gamma   90.00
#
_symmetry.space_group_name_H-M   'P 1'
#
loop_
_entity.id
_entity.type
_entity.pdbx_description
1 polymer ?
#
loop_
_entity_poly.entity_id
_entity_poly.type
_entity_poly.pdbx_seq_one_letter_code
_entity_poly.pdbx_strand_id
1 'polypeptide(L)'
;MPAMFPWRALPRAVSFLTIAILGAQTSLPPPPAPQRVPAPAAATAAPYAPQAILPGGVVVPLYPAGSPFLNAGKVNEAEVYNMSQAVPARINSIVSIHNPSIEFHPVDRSLNTGAAIILAAGGGHNTLNVGAEAADFVPFFYNYGVNTVILRNRLRRDGYNPRVDAVNDALQAIRLVRAYAKEWNLDPRKIGIMGFSAGAELSAPSAVLFDTFDKENAGAGDPLAGVPSRPDFAGIIYPGPSPFARGRTAPEIPRDTPPAWIMCAGAGDRIHALWAVDYYMAMLNVGVPNVEMMLYGHGAHPGQTLPDGSRMTAGLTDRGGIPIGAWQYRFIDWFRDLGFLEKPGVETKAARDTARFLTEAPPRPFGAAAPSAPVVPAAPKP
;
A
#
# COMPACT_ATOMS: atom_id res chain seq x y z
N MET A 1 34.09 80.21 -27.39
CA MET A 1 33.90 78.79 -27.77
C MET A 1 34.51 77.95 -26.65
N PRO A 2 33.70 77.27 -25.82
CA PRO A 2 34.23 76.36 -24.84
C PRO A 2 34.10 74.91 -25.36
N ALA A 3 35.10 74.09 -25.10
CA ALA A 3 35.31 72.74 -25.50
C ALA A 3 34.44 71.78 -24.67
N MET A 4 33.71 70.85 -25.36
CA MET A 4 32.94 69.75 -24.76
C MET A 4 33.89 68.60 -24.41
N PHE A 5 33.87 68.17 -23.14
CA PHE A 5 34.47 66.92 -22.69
C PHE A 5 33.48 65.79 -22.79
N PRO A 6 33.89 64.62 -23.30
CA PRO A 6 32.96 63.43 -23.34
C PRO A 6 33.02 62.70 -21.98
N TRP A 7 31.84 62.43 -21.45
CA TRP A 7 31.64 61.57 -20.29
C TRP A 7 31.85 60.08 -20.68
N ARG A 8 32.90 59.52 -20.09
CA ARG A 8 33.08 58.05 -20.14
C ARG A 8 32.18 57.39 -19.11
N ALA A 9 31.23 56.55 -19.57
CA ALA A 9 30.46 55.65 -18.72
C ALA A 9 31.32 54.47 -18.27
N LEU A 10 31.44 54.27 -16.95
CA LEU A 10 32.01 53.06 -16.37
C LEU A 10 30.97 51.96 -16.32
N PRO A 11 31.26 50.70 -16.72
CA PRO A 11 30.34 49.61 -16.58
C PRO A 11 30.25 49.19 -15.11
N ARG A 12 29.04 49.24 -14.54
CA ARG A 12 28.74 48.63 -13.25
C ARG A 12 28.72 47.12 -13.45
N ALA A 13 29.69 46.41 -12.94
CA ALA A 13 29.64 44.95 -12.80
C ALA A 13 28.64 44.60 -11.70
N VAL A 14 27.51 44.05 -12.08
CA VAL A 14 26.55 43.42 -11.16
C VAL A 14 27.04 42.01 -10.93
N SER A 15 27.69 41.76 -9.82
CA SER A 15 28.02 40.42 -9.36
C SER A 15 26.75 39.72 -8.86
N PHE A 16 26.22 38.84 -9.63
CA PHE A 16 25.22 37.89 -9.15
C PHE A 16 25.91 36.87 -8.24
N LEU A 17 25.74 37.04 -6.94
CA LEU A 17 26.09 36.01 -5.96
C LEU A 17 25.04 34.90 -6.06
N THR A 18 25.32 33.85 -6.83
CA THR A 18 24.50 32.64 -6.86
C THR A 18 24.78 31.90 -5.56
N ILE A 19 23.91 32.08 -4.56
CA ILE A 19 23.91 31.24 -3.37
C ILE A 19 23.35 29.89 -3.84
N ALA A 20 24.25 28.96 -4.11
CA ALA A 20 23.86 27.55 -4.24
C ALA A 20 23.45 27.07 -2.84
N ILE A 21 22.13 27.03 -2.59
CA ILE A 21 21.58 26.28 -1.46
C ILE A 21 21.80 24.83 -1.82
N LEU A 22 22.94 24.25 -1.41
CA LEU A 22 23.06 22.81 -1.30
C LEU A 22 22.05 22.36 -0.21
N GLY A 23 20.84 22.07 -0.60
CA GLY A 23 19.94 21.27 0.22
C GLY A 23 20.65 19.94 0.46
N ALA A 24 21.11 19.70 1.68
CA ALA A 24 21.56 18.38 2.08
C ALA A 24 20.35 17.45 1.89
N GLN A 25 20.35 16.66 0.81
CA GLN A 25 19.45 15.51 0.69
C GLN A 25 19.85 14.59 1.84
N THR A 26 19.02 14.54 2.87
CA THR A 26 19.17 13.57 3.95
C THR A 26 18.93 12.20 3.34
N SER A 27 20.00 11.51 2.96
CA SER A 27 19.91 10.13 2.50
C SER A 27 19.36 9.26 3.63
N LEU A 28 18.50 8.30 3.29
CA LEU A 28 18.08 7.30 4.25
C LEU A 28 19.30 6.58 4.81
N PRO A 29 19.27 6.22 6.11
CA PRO A 29 20.29 5.33 6.68
C PRO A 29 20.24 3.97 5.97
N PRO A 30 21.33 3.20 5.94
CA PRO A 30 21.30 1.84 5.42
C PRO A 30 20.29 1.00 6.21
N PRO A 31 19.61 0.02 5.58
CA PRO A 31 18.66 -0.84 6.28
C PRO A 31 19.37 -1.58 7.41
N PRO A 32 18.71 -1.77 8.57
CA PRO A 32 19.28 -2.49 9.68
C PRO A 32 19.50 -3.97 9.34
N ALA A 33 20.32 -4.66 10.12
CA ALA A 33 20.55 -6.08 9.95
C ALA A 33 19.27 -6.90 10.28
N PRO A 34 19.10 -8.09 9.65
CA PRO A 34 18.03 -9.02 9.99
C PRO A 34 18.06 -9.40 11.47
N GLN A 35 16.92 -9.41 12.10
CA GLN A 35 16.77 -9.74 13.51
C GLN A 35 16.46 -11.23 13.71
N ARG A 36 16.97 -11.80 14.78
CA ARG A 36 16.41 -13.03 15.34
C ARG A 36 15.15 -12.66 16.11
N VAL A 37 14.18 -13.58 16.23
CA VAL A 37 13.02 -13.36 17.09
C VAL A 37 13.53 -13.25 18.53
N PRO A 38 13.51 -12.07 19.13
CA PRO A 38 13.97 -11.91 20.50
C PRO A 38 12.85 -12.20 21.47
N ALA A 39 13.21 -12.48 22.71
CA ALA A 39 12.28 -12.33 23.81
C ALA A 39 11.87 -10.85 23.89
N PRO A 40 10.59 -10.53 24.22
CA PRO A 40 10.15 -9.16 24.38
C PRO A 40 11.07 -8.41 25.35
N ALA A 41 11.81 -7.44 24.85
CA ALA A 41 12.62 -6.59 25.72
C ALA A 41 11.70 -5.57 26.39
N ALA A 42 11.99 -5.26 27.66
CA ALA A 42 11.34 -4.13 28.31
C ALA A 42 11.61 -2.85 27.50
N ALA A 43 10.59 -2.00 27.33
CA ALA A 43 10.76 -0.71 26.70
C ALA A 43 11.69 0.17 27.57
N THR A 44 12.93 0.31 27.13
CA THR A 44 13.96 1.04 27.88
C THR A 44 14.53 2.22 27.14
N ALA A 45 14.28 2.31 25.83
CA ALA A 45 14.79 3.38 24.97
C ALA A 45 13.67 3.98 24.12
N ALA A 46 13.67 5.29 24.00
CA ALA A 46 12.74 6.05 23.16
C ALA A 46 13.34 6.36 21.79
N PRO A 47 12.59 6.20 20.69
CA PRO A 47 11.30 5.51 20.58
C PRO A 47 11.42 3.99 20.76
N TYR A 48 10.33 3.33 21.16
CA TYR A 48 10.32 1.86 21.26
C TYR A 48 10.79 1.22 19.95
N ALA A 49 11.73 0.29 20.05
CA ALA A 49 12.27 -0.44 18.91
C ALA A 49 11.44 -1.71 18.66
N PRO A 50 10.60 -1.77 17.61
CA PRO A 50 9.82 -2.95 17.29
C PRO A 50 10.74 -4.13 16.95
N GLN A 51 10.31 -5.32 17.32
CA GLN A 51 11.09 -6.55 17.12
C GLN A 51 10.49 -7.41 16.01
N ALA A 52 11.30 -8.23 15.36
CA ALA A 52 10.81 -9.06 14.27
C ALA A 52 9.71 -10.03 14.73
N ILE A 53 8.67 -10.18 13.89
CA ILE A 53 7.59 -11.16 14.08
C ILE A 53 8.09 -12.56 13.73
N LEU A 54 8.91 -12.63 12.67
CA LEU A 54 9.53 -13.86 12.23
C LEU A 54 11.07 -13.75 12.22
N PRO A 55 11.78 -14.87 12.43
CA PRO A 55 13.24 -14.88 12.31
C PRO A 55 13.71 -14.39 10.95
N GLY A 56 14.76 -13.57 10.94
CA GLY A 56 15.34 -13.04 9.71
C GLY A 56 14.67 -11.79 9.17
N GLY A 57 13.62 -11.30 9.81
CA GLY A 57 12.96 -10.03 9.44
C GLY A 57 13.86 -8.83 9.64
N VAL A 58 13.85 -7.90 8.68
CA VAL A 58 14.50 -6.60 8.76
C VAL A 58 13.46 -5.57 9.19
N VAL A 59 13.53 -5.11 10.43
CA VAL A 59 12.52 -4.19 10.99
C VAL A 59 12.97 -2.75 10.85
N VAL A 60 12.14 -1.93 10.22
CA VAL A 60 12.41 -0.50 9.99
C VAL A 60 11.21 0.33 10.46
N PRO A 61 11.39 1.29 11.38
CA PRO A 61 10.36 2.26 11.71
C PRO A 61 9.95 3.08 10.49
N LEU A 62 8.65 3.41 10.37
CA LEU A 62 8.13 4.19 9.25
C LEU A 62 8.58 5.64 9.28
N TYR A 63 8.75 6.17 10.46
CA TYR A 63 9.06 7.59 10.67
C TYR A 63 10.33 7.75 11.50
N PRO A 64 11.15 8.77 11.23
CA PRO A 64 12.30 9.09 12.06
C PRO A 64 11.85 9.53 13.47
N ALA A 65 12.73 9.37 14.45
CA ALA A 65 12.50 9.87 15.79
C ALA A 65 12.20 11.37 15.77
N GLY A 66 11.19 11.80 16.54
CA GLY A 66 10.74 13.19 16.58
C GLY A 66 9.84 13.61 15.41
N SER A 67 9.47 12.70 14.52
CA SER A 67 8.52 12.97 13.45
C SER A 67 7.18 13.50 13.99
N PRO A 68 6.55 14.50 13.34
CA PRO A 68 5.23 15.01 13.73
C PRO A 68 4.11 13.96 13.57
N PHE A 69 4.35 12.89 12.84
CA PHE A 69 3.41 11.77 12.70
C PHE A 69 3.40 10.85 13.94
N LEU A 70 4.40 10.94 14.82
CA LEU A 70 4.51 10.13 16.01
C LEU A 70 3.89 10.84 17.24
N ASN A 71 3.21 10.07 18.08
CA ASN A 71 2.75 10.58 19.37
C ASN A 71 3.91 10.53 20.36
N ALA A 72 4.54 11.68 20.62
CA ALA A 72 5.69 11.80 21.51
C ALA A 72 5.42 11.28 22.94
N GLY A 73 4.16 11.32 23.43
CA GLY A 73 3.79 10.81 24.72
C GLY A 73 3.66 9.28 24.79
N LYS A 74 3.56 8.61 23.64
CA LYS A 74 3.33 7.15 23.57
C LYS A 74 4.40 6.38 22.81
N VAL A 75 5.24 7.04 22.03
CA VAL A 75 6.19 6.40 21.11
C VAL A 75 7.19 5.46 21.81
N ASN A 76 7.32 5.58 23.14
CA ASN A 76 8.19 4.76 23.96
C ASN A 76 7.45 3.55 24.58
N GLU A 77 6.13 3.46 24.43
CA GLU A 77 5.36 2.34 24.95
C GLU A 77 5.65 1.08 24.12
N ALA A 78 5.84 -0.04 24.82
CA ALA A 78 6.12 -1.32 24.18
C ALA A 78 4.89 -1.88 23.47
N GLU A 79 5.10 -2.52 22.33
CA GLU A 79 4.09 -3.36 21.70
C GLU A 79 3.73 -4.54 22.62
N VAL A 80 2.47 -4.96 22.57
CA VAL A 80 1.98 -6.13 23.30
C VAL A 80 1.64 -7.25 22.32
N TYR A 81 2.32 -8.37 22.48
CA TYR A 81 2.17 -9.54 21.60
C TYR A 81 1.20 -10.55 22.23
N ASN A 82 0.20 -10.96 21.45
CA ASN A 82 -0.65 -12.09 21.76
C ASN A 82 -0.03 -13.36 21.15
N MET A 83 0.56 -14.19 22.01
CA MET A 83 1.25 -15.40 21.57
C MET A 83 0.28 -16.55 21.34
N SER A 84 0.60 -17.42 20.38
CA SER A 84 -0.14 -18.65 20.14
C SER A 84 0.08 -19.63 21.29
N GLN A 85 -1.00 -20.21 21.78
CA GLN A 85 -0.93 -21.31 22.76
C GLN A 85 -0.68 -22.66 22.08
N ALA A 86 -1.03 -22.77 20.79
CA ALA A 86 -0.90 -24.03 20.03
C ALA A 86 0.46 -24.17 19.30
N VAL A 87 1.09 -23.06 18.94
CA VAL A 87 2.34 -23.04 18.19
C VAL A 87 3.38 -22.24 18.97
N PRO A 88 4.43 -22.89 19.46
CA PRO A 88 5.49 -22.21 20.22
C PRO A 88 6.10 -21.03 19.45
N ALA A 89 6.38 -19.94 20.15
CA ALA A 89 6.99 -18.71 19.65
C ALA A 89 6.20 -17.98 18.53
N ARG A 90 5.02 -18.45 18.14
CA ARG A 90 4.18 -17.77 17.14
C ARG A 90 3.44 -16.59 17.75
N ILE A 91 3.59 -15.44 17.13
CA ILE A 91 2.79 -14.25 17.41
C ILE A 91 1.49 -14.33 16.59
N ASN A 92 0.34 -14.34 17.26
CA ASN A 92 -0.97 -14.31 16.58
C ASN A 92 -1.36 -12.87 16.22
N SER A 93 -1.19 -11.94 17.18
CA SER A 93 -1.56 -10.55 16.94
C SER A 93 -0.75 -9.59 17.83
N ILE A 94 -0.80 -8.30 17.45
CA ILE A 94 -0.07 -7.21 18.13
C ILE A 94 -1.05 -6.08 18.42
N VAL A 95 -0.82 -5.40 19.55
CA VAL A 95 -1.50 -4.16 19.92
C VAL A 95 -0.49 -3.18 20.55
N SER A 96 -0.94 -1.96 20.89
CA SER A 96 -0.09 -0.88 21.43
C SER A 96 1.02 -0.49 20.45
N ILE A 97 0.64 -0.25 19.20
CA ILE A 97 1.56 0.14 18.14
C ILE A 97 1.63 1.68 18.10
N HIS A 98 2.70 2.23 18.68
CA HIS A 98 2.95 3.67 18.77
C HIS A 98 4.16 4.14 17.98
N ASN A 99 5.04 3.22 17.59
CA ASN A 99 6.13 3.41 16.64
C ASN A 99 5.90 2.49 15.42
N PRO A 100 5.01 2.88 14.47
CA PRO A 100 4.67 2.03 13.34
C PRO A 100 5.90 1.67 12.51
N SER A 101 5.92 0.46 11.98
CA SER A 101 7.10 -0.10 11.31
C SER A 101 6.75 -1.06 10.20
N ILE A 102 7.73 -1.38 9.38
CA ILE A 102 7.68 -2.50 8.45
C ILE A 102 8.68 -3.58 8.89
N GLU A 103 8.38 -4.82 8.52
CA GLU A 103 9.29 -5.94 8.65
C GLU A 103 9.47 -6.63 7.30
N PHE A 104 10.65 -6.51 6.72
CA PHE A 104 10.97 -7.03 5.39
C PHE A 104 11.55 -8.44 5.48
N HIS A 105 11.03 -9.34 4.64
CA HIS A 105 11.49 -10.71 4.44
C HIS A 105 11.93 -10.92 3.00
N PRO A 106 13.25 -11.01 2.74
CA PRO A 106 13.78 -11.19 1.39
C PRO A 106 13.56 -12.60 0.87
N VAL A 107 13.49 -12.71 -0.46
CA VAL A 107 13.61 -13.95 -1.20
C VAL A 107 15.07 -14.14 -1.65
N ASP A 108 15.51 -15.38 -1.75
CA ASP A 108 16.83 -15.69 -2.30
C ASP A 108 17.00 -15.13 -3.71
N ARG A 109 18.18 -14.60 -4.01
CA ARG A 109 18.46 -13.94 -5.31
C ARG A 109 18.11 -14.79 -6.53
N SER A 110 18.26 -16.10 -6.45
CA SER A 110 17.95 -17.03 -7.53
C SER A 110 16.47 -17.13 -7.87
N LEU A 111 15.59 -16.85 -6.90
CA LEU A 111 14.13 -16.90 -7.03
C LEU A 111 13.50 -15.51 -7.21
N ASN A 112 14.22 -14.46 -6.83
CA ASN A 112 13.68 -13.11 -6.67
C ASN A 112 13.16 -12.53 -7.98
N THR A 113 11.87 -12.22 -8.01
CA THR A 113 11.20 -11.50 -9.12
C THR A 113 11.33 -9.97 -9.01
N GLY A 114 11.86 -9.48 -7.90
CA GLY A 114 11.88 -8.06 -7.57
C GLY A 114 10.55 -7.52 -7.05
N ALA A 115 9.48 -8.30 -7.09
CA ALA A 115 8.21 -7.88 -6.52
C ALA A 115 8.22 -7.90 -4.99
N ALA A 116 7.53 -6.91 -4.37
CA ALA A 116 7.30 -6.87 -2.94
C ALA A 116 5.84 -6.61 -2.62
N ILE A 117 5.28 -7.37 -1.68
CA ILE A 117 3.92 -7.22 -1.18
C ILE A 117 3.96 -6.75 0.27
N ILE A 118 3.41 -5.56 0.52
CA ILE A 118 3.19 -5.05 1.87
C ILE A 118 1.88 -5.65 2.39
N LEU A 119 1.93 -6.39 3.48
CA LEU A 119 0.79 -7.06 4.09
C LEU A 119 0.25 -6.22 5.24
N ALA A 120 -0.97 -5.72 5.08
CA ALA A 120 -1.72 -4.98 6.08
C ALA A 120 -2.76 -5.92 6.71
N ALA A 121 -2.46 -6.45 7.88
CA ALA A 121 -3.32 -7.40 8.57
C ALA A 121 -4.62 -6.75 9.08
N GLY A 122 -5.68 -7.54 9.23
CA GLY A 122 -6.94 -7.13 9.82
C GLY A 122 -6.97 -7.22 11.34
N GLY A 123 -8.17 -7.19 11.89
CA GLY A 123 -8.42 -7.22 13.34
C GLY A 123 -9.34 -6.10 13.81
N GLY A 124 -10.15 -5.52 12.91
CA GLY A 124 -11.15 -4.48 13.21
C GLY A 124 -10.56 -3.19 13.77
N HIS A 125 -9.30 -2.90 13.50
CA HIS A 125 -8.51 -1.80 14.08
C HIS A 125 -8.39 -1.86 15.63
N ASN A 126 -8.71 -3.01 16.22
CA ASN A 126 -8.56 -3.26 17.67
C ASN A 126 -7.35 -4.14 17.98
N THR A 127 -6.88 -4.87 17.00
CA THR A 127 -5.66 -5.69 17.02
C THR A 127 -5.12 -5.80 15.60
N LEU A 128 -3.90 -6.27 15.47
CA LEU A 128 -3.27 -6.54 14.18
C LEU A 128 -2.97 -8.04 14.09
N ASN A 129 -3.74 -8.78 13.30
CA ASN A 129 -3.69 -10.26 13.19
C ASN A 129 -2.50 -10.73 12.36
N VAL A 130 -1.31 -10.30 12.71
CA VAL A 130 -0.07 -10.52 11.94
C VAL A 130 0.27 -12.00 11.73
N GLY A 131 -0.18 -12.89 12.60
CA GLY A 131 0.08 -14.33 12.46
C GLY A 131 -0.53 -14.88 11.18
N ALA A 132 -1.85 -14.81 11.07
CA ALA A 132 -2.61 -15.41 9.97
C ALA A 132 -2.63 -14.55 8.68
N GLU A 133 -2.57 -13.23 8.82
CA GLU A 133 -2.76 -12.30 7.70
C GLU A 133 -1.47 -11.60 7.26
N ALA A 134 -0.32 -12.04 7.81
CA ALA A 134 1.00 -11.58 7.38
C ALA A 134 2.06 -12.69 7.47
N ALA A 135 2.39 -13.17 8.67
CA ALA A 135 3.48 -14.13 8.87
C ALA A 135 3.31 -15.43 8.05
N ASP A 136 2.09 -15.97 7.98
CA ASP A 136 1.82 -17.19 7.21
C ASP A 136 2.00 -17.00 5.69
N PHE A 137 1.91 -15.76 5.19
CA PHE A 137 2.13 -15.45 3.79
C PHE A 137 3.61 -15.38 3.41
N VAL A 138 4.53 -15.19 4.36
CA VAL A 138 5.96 -15.10 4.07
C VAL A 138 6.45 -16.34 3.32
N PRO A 139 6.29 -17.59 3.83
CA PRO A 139 6.70 -18.77 3.09
C PRO A 139 5.87 -19.02 1.83
N PHE A 140 4.59 -18.62 1.81
CA PHE A 140 3.75 -18.74 0.62
C PHE A 140 4.30 -17.90 -0.54
N PHE A 141 4.53 -16.61 -0.34
CA PHE A 141 5.04 -15.72 -1.37
C PHE A 141 6.50 -15.99 -1.72
N TYR A 142 7.31 -16.45 -0.76
CA TYR A 142 8.68 -16.88 -1.02
C TYR A 142 8.76 -17.91 -2.14
N ASN A 143 7.84 -18.90 -2.15
CA ASN A 143 7.81 -19.96 -3.17
C ASN A 143 7.51 -19.44 -4.59
N TYR A 144 7.00 -18.22 -4.71
CA TYR A 144 6.76 -17.53 -6.00
C TYR A 144 7.79 -16.44 -6.31
N GLY A 145 8.84 -16.34 -5.50
CA GLY A 145 9.89 -15.35 -5.71
C GLY A 145 9.46 -13.92 -5.34
N VAL A 146 8.45 -13.76 -4.49
CA VAL A 146 7.91 -12.47 -4.09
C VAL A 146 8.32 -12.12 -2.68
N ASN A 147 8.97 -10.98 -2.49
CA ASN A 147 9.39 -10.49 -1.19
C ASN A 147 8.18 -10.03 -0.38
N THR A 148 8.23 -10.26 0.92
CA THR A 148 7.11 -9.94 1.82
C THR A 148 7.49 -8.85 2.79
N VAL A 149 6.59 -7.92 3.04
CA VAL A 149 6.75 -6.84 4.02
C VAL A 149 5.56 -6.86 4.96
N ILE A 150 5.78 -7.09 6.23
CA ILE A 150 4.71 -7.04 7.24
C ILE A 150 4.58 -5.61 7.74
N LEU A 151 3.39 -5.01 7.62
CA LEU A 151 3.10 -3.67 8.11
C LEU A 151 2.57 -3.74 9.55
N ARG A 152 3.18 -2.98 10.44
CA ARG A 152 2.64 -2.65 11.77
C ARG A 152 2.12 -1.23 11.75
N ASN A 153 0.85 -1.07 11.45
CA ASN A 153 0.16 0.22 11.45
C ASN A 153 -0.48 0.54 12.81
N ARG A 154 -0.71 1.81 13.07
CA ARG A 154 -1.39 2.30 14.26
C ARG A 154 -2.85 1.88 14.32
N LEU A 155 -3.39 1.70 15.53
CA LEU A 155 -4.71 1.11 15.77
C LEU A 155 -5.69 2.10 16.42
N ARG A 156 -6.98 1.98 16.09
CA ARG A 156 -8.06 2.76 16.72
C ARG A 156 -8.12 2.55 18.25
N ARG A 157 -7.95 1.30 18.70
CA ARG A 157 -7.94 0.99 20.14
C ARG A 157 -6.90 1.78 20.93
N ASP A 158 -5.79 2.14 20.27
CA ASP A 158 -4.68 2.86 20.88
C ASP A 158 -4.83 4.38 20.75
N GLY A 159 -6.00 4.84 20.23
CA GLY A 159 -6.38 6.25 20.13
C GLY A 159 -6.08 6.90 18.80
N TYR A 160 -5.74 6.14 17.77
CA TYR A 160 -5.48 6.65 16.42
C TYR A 160 -6.70 6.59 15.49
N ASN A 161 -6.73 7.46 14.50
CA ASN A 161 -7.76 7.44 13.45
C ASN A 161 -7.31 6.54 12.28
N PRO A 162 -7.90 5.35 12.08
CA PRO A 162 -7.47 4.45 11.03
C PRO A 162 -7.54 5.03 9.63
N ARG A 163 -8.50 5.93 9.37
CA ARG A 163 -8.68 6.57 8.04
C ARG A 163 -7.62 7.61 7.71
N VAL A 164 -6.87 8.06 8.70
CA VAL A 164 -5.79 9.03 8.55
C VAL A 164 -4.47 8.39 8.95
N ASP A 165 -4.33 8.04 10.24
CA ASP A 165 -3.06 7.58 10.78
C ASP A 165 -2.61 6.25 10.15
N ALA A 166 -3.51 5.24 10.09
CA ALA A 166 -3.12 3.94 9.55
C ALA A 166 -3.00 3.95 8.01
N VAL A 167 -3.79 4.78 7.31
CA VAL A 167 -3.62 4.98 5.85
C VAL A 167 -2.30 5.68 5.55
N ASN A 168 -1.94 6.69 6.33
CA ASN A 168 -0.63 7.36 6.21
C ASN A 168 0.52 6.38 6.50
N ASP A 169 0.37 5.49 7.48
CA ASP A 169 1.35 4.43 7.75
C ASP A 169 1.53 3.50 6.54
N ALA A 170 0.44 3.13 5.86
CA ALA A 170 0.48 2.29 4.67
C ALA A 170 1.16 3.00 3.48
N LEU A 171 0.83 4.26 3.24
CA LEU A 171 1.45 5.06 2.16
C LEU A 171 2.93 5.32 2.44
N GLN A 172 3.29 5.61 3.69
CA GLN A 172 4.68 5.77 4.11
C GLN A 172 5.46 4.46 3.98
N ALA A 173 4.84 3.31 4.28
CA ALA A 173 5.46 2.01 4.08
C ALA A 173 5.81 1.75 2.61
N ILE A 174 4.92 2.10 1.68
CA ILE A 174 5.19 1.98 0.24
C ILE A 174 6.39 2.84 -0.17
N ARG A 175 6.45 4.10 0.29
CA ARG A 175 7.60 4.99 0.03
C ARG A 175 8.89 4.40 0.59
N LEU A 176 8.86 3.93 1.82
CA LEU A 176 10.04 3.38 2.49
C LEU A 176 10.57 2.13 1.79
N VAL A 177 9.70 1.19 1.43
CA VAL A 177 10.07 -0.02 0.67
C VAL A 177 10.66 0.37 -0.70
N ARG A 178 10.06 1.34 -1.38
CA ARG A 178 10.54 1.83 -2.68
C ARG A 178 11.90 2.52 -2.57
N ALA A 179 12.13 3.27 -1.50
CA ALA A 179 13.40 3.91 -1.25
C ALA A 179 14.54 2.90 -0.99
N TYR A 180 14.24 1.79 -0.33
CA TYR A 180 15.20 0.69 -0.12
C TYR A 180 15.24 -0.34 -1.26
N ALA A 181 14.56 -0.09 -2.38
CA ALA A 181 14.43 -1.09 -3.44
C ALA A 181 15.80 -1.60 -3.96
N LYS A 182 16.78 -0.71 -4.08
CA LYS A 182 18.13 -1.07 -4.54
C LYS A 182 18.84 -1.98 -3.54
N GLU A 183 18.83 -1.62 -2.26
CA GLU A 183 19.49 -2.35 -1.18
C GLU A 183 18.87 -3.73 -0.97
N TRP A 184 17.56 -3.83 -1.19
CA TRP A 184 16.78 -5.07 -1.02
C TRP A 184 16.62 -5.89 -2.31
N ASN A 185 17.25 -5.46 -3.41
CA ASN A 185 17.13 -6.10 -4.74
C ASN A 185 15.67 -6.19 -5.22
N LEU A 186 14.88 -5.15 -4.99
CA LEU A 186 13.52 -5.03 -5.50
C LEU A 186 13.49 -4.25 -6.80
N ASP A 187 12.46 -4.49 -7.62
CA ASP A 187 12.10 -3.58 -8.72
C ASP A 187 11.15 -2.51 -8.14
N PRO A 188 11.52 -1.22 -8.14
CA PRO A 188 10.70 -0.15 -7.58
C PRO A 188 9.35 0.03 -8.27
N ARG A 189 9.11 -0.66 -9.38
CA ARG A 189 7.86 -0.67 -10.17
C ARG A 189 7.00 -1.92 -9.91
N LYS A 190 7.35 -2.72 -8.89
CA LYS A 190 6.66 -3.95 -8.50
C LYS A 190 6.39 -4.01 -7.00
N ILE A 191 6.07 -2.85 -6.41
CA ILE A 191 5.80 -2.72 -4.96
C ILE A 191 4.33 -2.41 -4.76
N GLY A 192 3.60 -3.30 -4.10
CA GLY A 192 2.18 -3.10 -3.83
C GLY A 192 1.79 -3.46 -2.41
N ILE A 193 0.50 -3.30 -2.13
CA ILE A 193 -0.07 -3.53 -0.81
C ILE A 193 -1.24 -4.51 -0.90
N MET A 194 -1.32 -5.45 0.04
CA MET A 194 -2.44 -6.35 0.22
C MET A 194 -2.99 -6.22 1.64
N GLY A 195 -4.26 -5.89 1.75
CA GLY A 195 -4.92 -5.71 3.04
C GLY A 195 -6.04 -6.71 3.27
N PHE A 196 -6.24 -7.08 4.52
CA PHE A 196 -7.21 -8.07 4.98
C PHE A 196 -8.22 -7.42 5.94
N SER A 197 -9.52 -7.54 5.70
CA SER A 197 -10.55 -6.98 6.57
C SER A 197 -10.30 -5.47 6.85
N ALA A 198 -10.04 -5.09 8.09
CA ALA A 198 -9.63 -3.74 8.46
C ALA A 198 -8.32 -3.30 7.77
N GLY A 199 -7.41 -4.22 7.46
CA GLY A 199 -6.21 -3.92 6.65
C GLY A 199 -6.54 -3.56 5.21
N ALA A 200 -7.64 -4.08 4.66
CA ALA A 200 -8.12 -3.68 3.34
C ALA A 200 -8.70 -2.24 3.33
N GLU A 201 -9.09 -1.72 4.51
CA GLU A 201 -9.39 -0.29 4.67
C GLU A 201 -8.12 0.60 4.60
N LEU A 202 -6.93 0.00 4.48
CA LEU A 202 -5.68 0.69 4.20
C LEU A 202 -5.27 0.51 2.74
N SER A 203 -5.33 -0.72 2.21
CA SER A 203 -4.93 -0.99 0.81
C SER A 203 -5.83 -0.31 -0.21
N ALA A 204 -7.15 -0.30 0.00
CA ALA A 204 -8.09 0.36 -0.89
C ALA A 204 -7.88 1.88 -1.00
N PRO A 205 -7.77 2.65 0.10
CA PRO A 205 -7.46 4.08 0.00
C PRO A 205 -6.03 4.35 -0.48
N SER A 206 -5.03 3.51 -0.16
CA SER A 206 -3.67 3.70 -0.68
C SER A 206 -3.61 3.67 -2.20
N ALA A 207 -4.51 2.94 -2.85
CA ALA A 207 -4.61 2.88 -4.30
C ALA A 207 -5.16 4.17 -4.96
N VAL A 208 -5.74 5.09 -4.19
CA VAL A 208 -6.40 6.31 -4.73
C VAL A 208 -6.01 7.61 -4.02
N LEU A 209 -5.39 7.55 -2.83
CA LEU A 209 -5.01 8.73 -2.05
C LEU A 209 -3.51 9.05 -2.09
N PHE A 210 -2.73 8.27 -2.84
CA PHE A 210 -1.27 8.43 -2.92
C PHE A 210 -0.85 9.84 -3.36
N ASP A 211 -1.51 10.41 -4.35
CA ASP A 211 -1.23 11.75 -4.87
C ASP A 211 -1.45 12.85 -3.81
N THR A 212 -2.52 12.72 -3.04
CA THR A 212 -2.82 13.65 -1.94
C THR A 212 -1.75 13.54 -0.86
N PHE A 213 -1.44 12.31 -0.45
CA PHE A 213 -0.41 12.05 0.55
C PHE A 213 0.96 12.57 0.12
N ASP A 214 1.38 12.31 -1.13
CA ASP A 214 2.67 12.74 -1.66
C ASP A 214 2.78 14.27 -1.71
N LYS A 215 1.70 14.97 -2.08
CA LYS A 215 1.66 16.44 -2.10
C LYS A 215 1.73 17.05 -0.69
N GLU A 216 1.01 16.47 0.26
CA GLU A 216 1.00 16.92 1.65
C GLU A 216 2.34 16.67 2.36
N ASN A 217 3.09 15.66 1.92
CA ASN A 217 4.35 15.23 2.52
C ASN A 217 5.59 15.53 1.65
N ALA A 218 5.49 16.50 0.74
CA ALA A 218 6.61 16.96 -0.10
C ALA A 218 7.56 17.94 0.61
N GLY A 219 7.45 18.10 1.94
CA GLY A 219 8.17 19.12 2.70
C GLY A 219 9.68 18.93 2.74
N ALA A 220 10.40 20.06 2.82
CA ALA A 220 11.86 20.06 3.01
C ALA A 220 12.21 19.37 4.35
N GLY A 221 13.11 18.39 4.32
CA GLY A 221 13.54 17.63 5.49
C GLY A 221 12.89 16.23 5.61
N ASP A 222 11.93 15.88 4.77
CA ASP A 222 11.49 14.50 4.65
C ASP A 222 12.52 13.70 3.83
N PRO A 223 13.18 12.66 4.42
CA PRO A 223 14.17 11.85 3.70
C PRO A 223 13.57 11.06 2.53
N LEU A 224 12.24 10.94 2.48
CA LEU A 224 11.49 10.29 1.40
C LEU A 224 10.85 11.29 0.42
N ALA A 225 11.20 12.57 0.49
CA ALA A 225 10.70 13.58 -0.44
C ALA A 225 10.98 13.16 -1.89
N GLY A 226 9.93 13.17 -2.72
CA GLY A 226 10.00 12.73 -4.12
C GLY A 226 9.96 11.21 -4.36
N VAL A 227 9.91 10.38 -3.33
CA VAL A 227 9.63 8.94 -3.47
C VAL A 227 8.12 8.75 -3.52
N PRO A 228 7.53 8.21 -4.60
CA PRO A 228 6.08 8.10 -4.73
C PRO A 228 5.51 7.01 -3.81
N SER A 229 4.38 7.31 -3.18
CA SER A 229 3.61 6.36 -2.37
C SER A 229 2.61 5.53 -3.17
N ARG A 230 2.46 5.77 -4.48
CA ARG A 230 1.57 5.01 -5.35
C ARG A 230 1.96 3.53 -5.34
N PRO A 231 1.07 2.61 -4.94
CA PRO A 231 1.34 1.17 -5.09
C PRO A 231 1.28 0.76 -6.57
N ASP A 232 2.03 -0.26 -6.95
CA ASP A 232 1.99 -0.78 -8.32
C ASP A 232 0.85 -1.80 -8.52
N PHE A 233 0.30 -2.31 -7.43
CA PHE A 233 -0.91 -3.14 -7.38
C PHE A 233 -1.54 -3.07 -5.97
N ALA A 234 -2.83 -3.40 -5.87
CA ALA A 234 -3.54 -3.49 -4.60
C ALA A 234 -4.28 -4.84 -4.48
N GLY A 235 -4.11 -5.52 -3.35
CA GLY A 235 -4.93 -6.65 -2.92
C GLY A 235 -5.94 -6.19 -1.87
N ILE A 236 -7.22 -6.51 -2.05
CA ILE A 236 -8.32 -6.06 -1.20
C ILE A 236 -9.13 -7.29 -0.79
N ILE A 237 -8.81 -7.83 0.39
CA ILE A 237 -9.25 -9.15 0.81
C ILE A 237 -10.32 -9.01 1.90
N TYR A 238 -11.53 -9.52 1.64
CA TYR A 238 -12.74 -9.41 2.49
C TYR A 238 -12.83 -8.05 3.20
N PRO A 239 -12.91 -6.93 2.42
CA PRO A 239 -12.64 -5.59 2.91
C PRO A 239 -13.67 -5.06 3.88
N GLY A 240 -13.25 -4.29 4.89
CA GLY A 240 -14.08 -3.28 5.51
C GLY A 240 -14.46 -2.16 4.52
N PRO A 241 -15.20 -1.11 4.98
CA PRO A 241 -15.71 -0.09 4.08
C PRO A 241 -14.61 0.74 3.43
N SER A 242 -14.52 0.66 2.11
CA SER A 242 -13.61 1.46 1.27
C SER A 242 -14.00 2.95 1.25
N PRO A 243 -13.17 3.84 0.67
CA PRO A 243 -13.56 5.23 0.43
C PRO A 243 -14.84 5.39 -0.40
N PHE A 244 -15.19 4.39 -1.21
CA PHE A 244 -16.35 4.37 -2.12
C PHE A 244 -17.58 3.68 -1.53
N ALA A 245 -17.53 3.22 -0.27
CA ALA A 245 -18.67 2.60 0.39
C ALA A 245 -19.86 3.56 0.46
N ARG A 246 -21.06 3.04 0.29
CA ARG A 246 -22.30 3.83 0.32
C ARG A 246 -22.40 4.71 1.54
N GLY A 247 -22.82 5.96 1.34
CA GLY A 247 -22.94 6.97 2.39
C GLY A 247 -21.63 7.69 2.73
N ARG A 248 -20.54 7.43 2.00
CA ARG A 248 -19.29 8.19 2.09
C ARG A 248 -19.16 9.17 0.94
N THR A 249 -18.47 10.29 1.18
CA THR A 249 -17.99 11.16 0.11
C THR A 249 -16.80 10.46 -0.55
N ALA A 250 -16.99 10.03 -1.80
CA ALA A 250 -15.93 9.37 -2.56
C ALA A 250 -14.83 10.37 -2.95
N PRO A 251 -13.56 10.03 -2.82
CA PRO A 251 -12.47 10.82 -3.39
C PRO A 251 -12.47 10.72 -4.92
N GLU A 252 -11.78 11.64 -5.57
CA GLU A 252 -11.43 11.50 -6.98
C GLU A 252 -10.54 10.26 -7.16
N ILE A 253 -10.75 9.53 -8.25
CA ILE A 253 -9.95 8.37 -8.62
C ILE A 253 -8.88 8.83 -9.62
N PRO A 254 -7.59 8.82 -9.25
CA PRO A 254 -6.52 9.16 -10.18
C PRO A 254 -6.54 8.24 -11.42
N ARG A 255 -6.23 8.78 -12.59
CA ARG A 255 -6.21 7.97 -13.82
C ARG A 255 -5.13 6.89 -13.82
N ASP A 256 -4.06 7.09 -13.08
CA ASP A 256 -3.00 6.11 -12.87
C ASP A 256 -3.22 5.22 -11.65
N THR A 257 -4.47 5.15 -11.13
CA THR A 257 -4.85 4.17 -10.09
C THR A 257 -4.36 2.78 -10.48
N PRO A 258 -3.66 2.06 -9.58
CA PRO A 258 -3.08 0.76 -9.90
C PRO A 258 -4.15 -0.31 -10.11
N PRO A 259 -3.80 -1.43 -10.80
CA PRO A 259 -4.64 -2.61 -10.86
C PRO A 259 -4.95 -3.13 -9.46
N ALA A 260 -6.14 -3.70 -9.28
CA ALA A 260 -6.56 -4.23 -7.99
C ALA A 260 -7.16 -5.63 -8.12
N TRP A 261 -6.83 -6.50 -7.17
CA TRP A 261 -7.46 -7.81 -7.02
C TRP A 261 -8.28 -7.84 -5.73
N ILE A 262 -9.57 -8.17 -5.87
CA ILE A 262 -10.55 -8.07 -4.79
C ILE A 262 -11.14 -9.44 -4.52
N MET A 263 -11.24 -9.82 -3.25
CA MET A 263 -11.83 -11.09 -2.87
C MET A 263 -12.72 -10.95 -1.64
N CYS A 264 -13.89 -11.60 -1.67
CA CYS A 264 -14.77 -11.71 -0.52
C CYS A 264 -15.67 -12.97 -0.61
N ALA A 265 -16.19 -13.42 0.52
CA ALA A 265 -17.32 -14.33 0.55
C ALA A 265 -18.62 -13.54 0.25
N GLY A 266 -19.55 -14.15 -0.50
CA GLY A 266 -20.80 -13.52 -0.88
C GLY A 266 -21.87 -13.56 0.22
N ALA A 267 -22.78 -14.54 0.15
CA ALA A 267 -23.94 -14.59 1.03
C ALA A 267 -23.59 -14.73 2.53
N GLY A 268 -22.53 -15.44 2.87
CA GLY A 268 -22.09 -15.63 4.26
C GLY A 268 -21.35 -14.43 4.85
N ASP A 269 -20.94 -13.46 4.03
CA ASP A 269 -20.29 -12.22 4.44
C ASP A 269 -20.83 -11.02 3.65
N ARG A 270 -22.14 -10.90 3.64
CA ARG A 270 -22.85 -9.97 2.77
C ARG A 270 -22.39 -8.52 2.88
N ILE A 271 -22.07 -8.03 4.09
CA ILE A 271 -21.71 -6.62 4.27
C ILE A 271 -20.36 -6.31 3.65
N HIS A 272 -19.36 -7.17 3.85
CA HIS A 272 -18.03 -7.01 3.26
C HIS A 272 -18.08 -7.22 1.74
N ALA A 273 -18.92 -8.16 1.26
CA ALA A 273 -19.17 -8.32 -0.17
C ALA A 273 -19.73 -7.05 -0.82
N LEU A 274 -20.68 -6.37 -0.17
CA LEU A 274 -21.21 -5.09 -0.68
C LEU A 274 -20.16 -4.01 -0.74
N TRP A 275 -19.27 -3.91 0.27
CA TRP A 275 -18.16 -2.96 0.24
C TRP A 275 -17.11 -3.30 -0.83
N ALA A 276 -16.87 -4.59 -1.08
CA ALA A 276 -16.02 -5.04 -2.18
C ALA A 276 -16.62 -4.62 -3.55
N VAL A 277 -17.93 -4.82 -3.72
CA VAL A 277 -18.66 -4.41 -4.93
C VAL A 277 -18.63 -2.89 -5.12
N ASP A 278 -18.86 -2.11 -4.06
CA ASP A 278 -18.81 -0.64 -4.14
C ASP A 278 -17.43 -0.16 -4.65
N TYR A 279 -16.33 -0.75 -4.17
CA TYR A 279 -14.98 -0.44 -4.65
C TYR A 279 -14.80 -0.85 -6.12
N TYR A 280 -15.18 -2.08 -6.47
CA TYR A 280 -15.05 -2.59 -7.83
C TYR A 280 -15.83 -1.74 -8.84
N MET A 281 -17.06 -1.38 -8.51
CA MET A 281 -17.89 -0.52 -9.36
C MET A 281 -17.29 0.88 -9.54
N ALA A 282 -16.69 1.45 -8.49
CA ALA A 282 -16.00 2.73 -8.59
C ALA A 282 -14.86 2.67 -9.61
N MET A 283 -14.02 1.63 -9.54
CA MET A 283 -12.91 1.42 -10.49
C MET A 283 -13.38 1.18 -11.91
N LEU A 284 -14.41 0.36 -12.11
CA LEU A 284 -15.00 0.11 -13.44
C LEU A 284 -15.57 1.37 -14.08
N ASN A 285 -16.24 2.22 -13.30
CA ASN A 285 -16.88 3.44 -13.82
C ASN A 285 -15.87 4.42 -14.42
N VAL A 286 -14.63 4.43 -13.94
CA VAL A 286 -13.55 5.26 -14.48
C VAL A 286 -12.61 4.49 -15.42
N GLY A 287 -12.85 3.18 -15.60
CA GLY A 287 -12.13 2.33 -16.53
C GLY A 287 -10.72 1.95 -16.10
N VAL A 288 -10.43 1.90 -14.79
CA VAL A 288 -9.11 1.43 -14.28
C VAL A 288 -8.81 0.05 -14.86
N PRO A 289 -7.67 -0.14 -15.55
CA PRO A 289 -7.34 -1.41 -16.17
C PRO A 289 -6.98 -2.49 -15.14
N ASN A 290 -7.25 -3.75 -15.52
CA ASN A 290 -6.81 -4.94 -14.76
C ASN A 290 -7.37 -5.03 -13.33
N VAL A 291 -8.56 -4.50 -13.09
CA VAL A 291 -9.27 -4.71 -11.82
C VAL A 291 -10.06 -6.02 -11.93
N GLU A 292 -9.80 -6.93 -11.01
CA GLU A 292 -10.46 -8.25 -10.96
C GLU A 292 -11.11 -8.46 -9.60
N MET A 293 -12.30 -9.10 -9.57
CA MET A 293 -13.02 -9.39 -8.34
C MET A 293 -13.51 -10.83 -8.33
N MET A 294 -13.30 -11.52 -7.21
CA MET A 294 -13.82 -12.85 -6.92
C MET A 294 -14.77 -12.79 -5.73
N LEU A 295 -16.05 -13.11 -5.96
CA LEU A 295 -17.03 -13.32 -4.89
C LEU A 295 -17.37 -14.79 -4.81
N TYR A 296 -17.00 -15.43 -3.71
CA TYR A 296 -17.30 -16.84 -3.48
C TYR A 296 -18.70 -17.01 -2.90
N GLY A 297 -19.48 -17.96 -3.43
CA GLY A 297 -20.85 -18.24 -2.96
C GLY A 297 -20.91 -18.80 -1.53
N HIS A 298 -19.80 -19.34 -1.04
CA HIS A 298 -19.65 -19.94 0.29
C HIS A 298 -18.59 -19.20 1.11
N GLY A 299 -18.60 -19.46 2.42
CA GLY A 299 -17.68 -18.85 3.37
C GLY A 299 -18.34 -17.73 4.14
N ALA A 300 -17.60 -17.22 5.11
CA ALA A 300 -18.00 -16.11 5.98
C ALA A 300 -16.80 -15.21 6.26
N HIS A 301 -17.00 -14.12 6.95
CA HIS A 301 -15.88 -13.30 7.42
C HIS A 301 -15.03 -14.08 8.43
N PRO A 302 -13.68 -13.94 8.41
CA PRO A 302 -12.82 -14.60 9.38
C PRO A 302 -13.28 -14.37 10.84
N GLY A 303 -13.29 -15.48 11.61
CA GLY A 303 -13.76 -15.46 12.99
C GLY A 303 -15.27 -15.73 13.16
N GLN A 304 -16.07 -15.69 12.09
CA GLN A 304 -17.48 -16.09 12.12
C GLN A 304 -17.61 -17.62 12.12
N THR A 305 -18.71 -18.10 12.68
CA THR A 305 -19.06 -19.52 12.70
C THR A 305 -19.81 -19.86 11.40
N LEU A 306 -19.38 -20.93 10.72
CA LEU A 306 -20.04 -21.46 9.54
C LEU A 306 -21.27 -22.32 9.94
N PRO A 307 -22.19 -22.61 9.00
CA PRO A 307 -23.38 -23.42 9.28
C PRO A 307 -23.09 -24.83 9.82
N ASP A 308 -21.93 -25.39 9.52
CA ASP A 308 -21.46 -26.68 10.02
C ASP A 308 -20.84 -26.61 11.44
N GLY A 309 -20.86 -25.43 12.08
CA GLY A 309 -20.29 -25.21 13.40
C GLY A 309 -18.78 -24.90 13.40
N SER A 310 -18.09 -25.03 12.29
CA SER A 310 -16.67 -24.64 12.18
C SER A 310 -16.52 -23.12 12.19
N ARG A 311 -15.31 -22.63 12.52
CA ARG A 311 -14.98 -21.19 12.41
C ARG A 311 -14.21 -20.93 11.13
N MET A 312 -14.60 -19.85 10.44
CA MET A 312 -13.84 -19.33 9.31
C MET A 312 -12.49 -18.83 9.79
N THR A 313 -11.41 -19.29 9.15
CA THR A 313 -10.05 -18.86 9.45
C THR A 313 -9.66 -17.64 8.62
N ALA A 314 -8.78 -16.80 9.18
CA ALA A 314 -8.18 -15.68 8.49
C ALA A 314 -7.01 -16.13 7.60
N GLY A 315 -6.65 -15.28 6.65
CA GLY A 315 -5.42 -15.38 5.88
C GLY A 315 -5.41 -16.53 4.87
N LEU A 316 -4.29 -17.23 4.80
CA LEU A 316 -4.14 -18.43 3.97
C LEU A 316 -5.11 -19.51 4.44
N THR A 317 -5.93 -19.94 3.52
CA THR A 317 -6.87 -21.02 3.79
C THR A 317 -6.66 -22.12 2.76
N ASP A 318 -6.25 -23.28 3.23
CA ASP A 318 -6.23 -24.52 2.44
C ASP A 318 -7.35 -25.40 2.97
N ARG A 319 -8.54 -25.21 2.45
CA ARG A 319 -9.75 -25.92 2.91
C ARG A 319 -10.32 -26.73 1.77
N GLY A 320 -10.10 -28.01 1.80
CA GLY A 320 -10.74 -28.91 0.87
C GLY A 320 -12.25 -28.64 0.79
N GLY A 321 -12.73 -28.34 -0.40
CA GLY A 321 -14.14 -28.12 -0.68
C GLY A 321 -14.74 -26.74 -0.35
N ILE A 322 -14.00 -25.83 0.28
CA ILE A 322 -14.46 -24.44 0.47
C ILE A 322 -13.75 -23.54 -0.55
N PRO A 323 -14.44 -22.98 -1.56
CA PRO A 323 -13.80 -22.20 -2.64
C PRO A 323 -12.94 -21.03 -2.14
N ILE A 324 -13.37 -20.33 -1.10
CA ILE A 324 -12.63 -19.23 -0.50
C ILE A 324 -11.29 -19.68 0.08
N GLY A 325 -11.13 -20.96 0.40
CA GLY A 325 -9.89 -21.52 0.91
C GLY A 325 -8.74 -21.58 -0.08
N ALA A 326 -9.02 -21.43 -1.38
CA ALA A 326 -8.02 -21.49 -2.46
C ALA A 326 -7.77 -20.12 -3.12
N TRP A 327 -8.26 -19.04 -2.54
CA TRP A 327 -8.23 -17.70 -3.14
C TRP A 327 -6.81 -17.21 -3.45
N GLN A 328 -5.83 -17.54 -2.62
CA GLN A 328 -4.45 -17.11 -2.79
C GLN A 328 -3.81 -17.58 -4.10
N TYR A 329 -4.21 -18.74 -4.61
CA TYR A 329 -3.72 -19.25 -5.91
C TYR A 329 -4.32 -18.46 -7.07
N ARG A 330 -5.58 -18.02 -6.96
CA ARG A 330 -6.21 -17.14 -7.94
C ARG A 330 -5.53 -15.76 -7.98
N PHE A 331 -5.14 -15.25 -6.81
CA PHE A 331 -4.31 -14.05 -6.76
C PHE A 331 -2.97 -14.24 -7.47
N ILE A 332 -2.30 -15.37 -7.30
CA ILE A 332 -1.02 -15.67 -7.97
C ILE A 332 -1.21 -15.78 -9.49
N ASP A 333 -2.31 -16.35 -9.98
CA ASP A 333 -2.59 -16.41 -11.42
C ASP A 333 -2.74 -14.99 -11.99
N TRP A 334 -3.56 -14.15 -11.37
CA TRP A 334 -3.71 -12.75 -11.74
C TRP A 334 -2.37 -11.97 -11.69
N PHE A 335 -1.59 -12.22 -10.65
CA PHE A 335 -0.29 -11.58 -10.43
C PHE A 335 0.73 -11.96 -11.51
N ARG A 336 0.70 -13.23 -11.93
CA ARG A 336 1.49 -13.76 -13.06
C ARG A 336 1.07 -13.14 -14.38
N ASP A 337 -0.24 -13.14 -14.66
CA ASP A 337 -0.79 -12.61 -15.92
C ASP A 337 -0.48 -11.13 -16.13
N LEU A 338 -0.33 -10.39 -15.04
CA LEU A 338 0.07 -8.98 -15.08
C LEU A 338 1.59 -8.76 -15.13
N GLY A 339 2.40 -9.82 -15.09
CA GLY A 339 3.85 -9.76 -15.24
C GLY A 339 4.61 -9.41 -13.96
N PHE A 340 3.99 -9.48 -12.79
CA PHE A 340 4.69 -9.22 -11.53
C PHE A 340 5.66 -10.33 -11.14
N LEU A 341 5.48 -11.56 -11.65
CA LEU A 341 6.41 -12.68 -11.44
C LEU A 341 7.56 -12.74 -12.46
N GLU A 342 7.63 -11.80 -13.39
CA GLU A 342 8.77 -11.67 -14.29
C GLU A 342 10.03 -11.23 -13.53
N LYS A 343 11.21 -11.43 -14.14
CA LYS A 343 12.49 -11.03 -13.54
C LYS A 343 12.55 -9.53 -13.26
N PRO A 344 13.36 -9.10 -12.27
CA PRO A 344 13.58 -7.68 -12.03
C PRO A 344 14.00 -6.94 -13.31
N GLY A 345 13.49 -5.73 -13.50
CA GLY A 345 13.80 -4.90 -14.65
C GLY A 345 12.92 -5.14 -15.89
N VAL A 346 12.17 -6.25 -15.94
CA VAL A 346 11.17 -6.48 -17.00
C VAL A 346 9.91 -5.66 -16.70
N GLU A 347 9.49 -4.86 -17.69
CA GLU A 347 8.27 -4.07 -17.57
C GLU A 347 7.04 -4.97 -17.48
N THR A 348 6.19 -4.73 -16.47
CA THR A 348 4.98 -5.52 -16.26
C THR A 348 3.91 -5.22 -17.32
N LYS A 349 3.04 -6.19 -17.61
CA LYS A 349 1.83 -5.95 -18.40
C LYS A 349 0.96 -4.87 -17.75
N ALA A 350 0.85 -4.89 -16.40
CA ALA A 350 0.13 -3.88 -15.64
C ALA A 350 0.61 -2.45 -15.95
N ALA A 351 1.93 -2.22 -15.97
CA ALA A 351 2.51 -0.91 -16.28
C ALA A 351 2.19 -0.47 -17.72
N ARG A 352 2.34 -1.38 -18.71
CA ARG A 352 2.00 -1.09 -20.11
C ARG A 352 0.52 -0.77 -20.29
N ASP A 353 -0.37 -1.52 -19.63
CA ASP A 353 -1.81 -1.29 -19.74
C ASP A 353 -2.21 0.05 -19.12
N THR A 354 -1.63 0.41 -17.96
CA THR A 354 -1.83 1.73 -17.36
C THR A 354 -1.30 2.85 -18.25
N ALA A 355 -0.09 2.70 -18.83
CA ALA A 355 0.48 3.70 -19.72
C ALA A 355 -0.40 3.90 -20.96
N ARG A 356 -0.91 2.82 -21.56
CA ARG A 356 -1.87 2.90 -22.67
C ARG A 356 -3.16 3.62 -22.26
N PHE A 357 -3.74 3.24 -21.13
CA PHE A 357 -4.97 3.86 -20.60
C PHE A 357 -4.82 5.37 -20.37
N LEU A 358 -3.65 5.83 -19.95
CA LEU A 358 -3.38 7.26 -19.76
C LEU A 358 -3.37 8.07 -21.06
N THR A 359 -3.09 7.41 -22.22
CA THR A 359 -3.13 8.06 -23.54
C THR A 359 -4.52 8.07 -24.18
N GLU A 360 -5.43 7.25 -23.70
CA GLU A 360 -6.80 7.15 -24.23
C GLU A 360 -7.73 8.21 -23.60
N ALA A 361 -8.81 8.56 -24.32
CA ALA A 361 -9.85 9.40 -23.74
C ALA A 361 -10.52 8.68 -22.57
N PRO A 362 -10.89 9.38 -21.49
CA PRO A 362 -11.61 8.75 -20.38
C PRO A 362 -12.87 8.03 -20.90
N PRO A 363 -13.19 6.84 -20.35
CA PRO A 363 -14.43 6.16 -20.69
C PRO A 363 -15.63 7.04 -20.35
N ARG A 364 -16.69 6.92 -21.13
CA ARG A 364 -17.92 7.64 -20.84
C ARG A 364 -18.54 7.06 -19.56
N PRO A 365 -19.06 7.91 -18.66
CA PRO A 365 -19.80 7.44 -17.51
C PRO A 365 -20.93 6.50 -17.93
N PHE A 366 -21.13 5.42 -17.20
CA PHE A 366 -22.24 4.51 -17.44
C PHE A 366 -23.56 5.27 -17.36
N GLY A 367 -24.40 5.14 -18.40
CA GLY A 367 -25.68 5.86 -18.50
C GLY A 367 -25.58 7.27 -19.10
N ALA A 368 -24.42 7.78 -19.47
CA ALA A 368 -24.31 9.02 -20.22
C ALA A 368 -24.94 8.89 -21.60
N ALA A 369 -25.79 9.87 -21.99
CA ALA A 369 -26.37 9.92 -23.33
C ALA A 369 -25.26 9.91 -24.40
N ALA A 370 -25.47 9.18 -25.50
CA ALA A 370 -24.59 9.28 -26.65
C ALA A 370 -24.55 10.74 -27.14
N PRO A 371 -23.39 11.27 -27.57
CA PRO A 371 -23.36 12.57 -28.19
C PRO A 371 -24.31 12.55 -29.38
N SER A 372 -25.19 13.55 -29.47
CA SER A 372 -26.03 13.73 -30.64
C SER A 372 -25.13 13.76 -31.87
N ALA A 373 -25.47 12.95 -32.88
CA ALA A 373 -24.75 12.97 -34.14
C ALA A 373 -24.69 14.43 -34.64
N PRO A 374 -23.58 14.89 -35.23
CA PRO A 374 -23.53 16.23 -35.80
C PRO A 374 -24.65 16.36 -36.81
N VAL A 375 -25.48 17.39 -36.62
CA VAL A 375 -26.53 17.73 -37.59
C VAL A 375 -25.82 18.14 -38.87
N VAL A 376 -25.77 17.24 -39.85
CA VAL A 376 -25.29 17.58 -41.20
C VAL A 376 -26.33 18.55 -41.77
N PRO A 377 -25.97 19.81 -42.10
CA PRO A 377 -26.89 20.73 -42.77
C PRO A 377 -27.41 20.09 -44.03
N ALA A 378 -28.72 20.08 -44.20
CA ALA A 378 -29.33 19.62 -45.47
C ALA A 378 -28.74 20.44 -46.63
N ALA A 379 -28.23 19.73 -47.64
CA ALA A 379 -27.78 20.38 -48.88
C ALA A 379 -28.92 21.24 -49.47
N PRO A 380 -28.65 22.45 -49.95
CA PRO A 380 -29.66 23.25 -50.59
C PRO A 380 -30.24 22.47 -51.78
N LYS A 381 -31.56 22.40 -51.85
CA LYS A 381 -32.26 21.84 -53.00
C LYS A 381 -31.97 22.69 -54.26
N PRO A 382 -31.79 22.04 -55.43
CA PRO A 382 -31.50 22.72 -56.69
C PRO A 382 -32.60 23.64 -57.17
#